data_b526ec4ea0fbeb5f8fbe7863ebbe2884
#
_entry.id   b526ec4ea0fbeb5f8fbe7863ebbe2884
#
_cell.length_a   1.000
_cell.length_b   1.000
_cell.length_c   1.000
_cell.angle_alpha   90.00
_cell.angle_beta   90.00
_cell.angle_gamma   90.00
#
_symmetry.space_group_name_H-M   'P 1'
#
loop_
_entity.id
_entity.type
_entity.pdbx_description
1 polymer ?
#
loop_
_entity_poly.entity_id
_entity_poly.type
_entity_poly.pdbx_seq_one_letter_code
_entity_poly.pdbx_strand_id
1 'polypeptide(L)'
;MPPDAFTAEGQRWGNPLYRWDRMAAENYAWWTARVRRALAHADGFRIDHFRGFAAGWEVPATCPTAMDGRWVAGPGQALFDAISAALGALPIVAEDLGIITPDVVALREGCGFPGMRVMQFAFGGDAANE
;
A
#
# COMPACT_ATOMS: atom_id res chain seq x y z
N MET A 1 -1.18 9.74 7.07
CA MET A 1 -1.97 8.80 7.89
C MET A 1 -2.92 9.59 8.76
N PRO A 2 -4.18 9.16 8.96
CA PRO A 2 -5.10 9.82 9.89
C PRO A 2 -4.58 9.74 11.34
N PRO A 3 -5.19 10.52 12.26
CA PRO A 3 -5.00 10.31 13.69
C PRO A 3 -5.26 8.87 14.12
N ASP A 4 -4.40 8.34 14.99
CA ASP A 4 -4.49 6.98 15.54
C ASP A 4 -4.04 6.93 17.01
N ALA A 5 -3.92 5.73 17.58
CA ALA A 5 -3.48 5.54 18.95
C ALA A 5 -2.02 5.95 19.21
N PHE A 6 -1.22 6.08 18.17
CA PHE A 6 0.21 6.45 18.27
C PHE A 6 0.44 7.94 18.03
N THR A 7 -0.41 8.58 17.23
CA THR A 7 -0.27 10.00 16.88
C THR A 7 -1.63 10.70 16.85
N ALA A 8 -1.86 11.59 17.81
CA ALA A 8 -3.13 12.33 17.93
C ALA A 8 -3.42 13.28 16.73
N GLU A 9 -2.39 13.75 16.05
CA GLU A 9 -2.50 14.64 14.88
C GLU A 9 -2.39 13.91 13.55
N GLY A 10 -2.18 12.57 13.61
CA GLY A 10 -1.85 11.77 12.46
C GLY A 10 -0.44 12.05 11.92
N GLN A 11 -0.12 11.47 10.77
CA GLN A 11 1.21 11.64 10.17
C GLN A 11 1.08 12.26 8.79
N ARG A 12 1.78 13.37 8.59
CA ARG A 12 1.88 14.08 7.31
C ARG A 12 3.27 13.86 6.71
N TRP A 13 3.36 12.94 5.76
CA TRP A 13 4.66 12.54 5.18
C TRP A 13 5.16 13.47 4.07
N GLY A 14 4.30 14.37 3.58
CA GLY A 14 4.67 15.29 2.49
C GLY A 14 4.88 14.62 1.14
N ASN A 15 4.44 13.38 0.96
CA ASN A 15 4.56 12.67 -0.29
C ASN A 15 3.64 13.25 -1.36
N PRO A 16 4.08 13.36 -2.63
CA PRO A 16 3.20 13.67 -3.74
C PRO A 16 2.21 12.51 -3.96
N LEU A 17 1.00 12.87 -4.42
CA LEU A 17 -0.05 11.91 -4.73
C LEU A 17 0.01 11.49 -6.20
N TYR A 18 -0.27 10.20 -6.45
CA TYR A 18 -0.37 9.70 -7.81
C TYR A 18 -1.70 10.13 -8.46
N ARG A 19 -1.64 10.45 -9.73
CA ARG A 19 -2.82 10.66 -10.58
C ARG A 19 -3.29 9.31 -11.11
N TRP A 20 -3.98 8.56 -10.26
CA TRP A 20 -4.45 7.21 -10.59
C TRP A 20 -5.36 7.19 -11.81
N ASP A 21 -6.16 8.24 -12.01
CA ASP A 21 -6.99 8.45 -13.20
C ASP A 21 -6.18 8.44 -14.50
N ARG A 22 -5.07 9.17 -14.54
CA ARG A 22 -4.17 9.22 -15.69
C ARG A 22 -3.40 7.91 -15.87
N MET A 23 -2.93 7.34 -14.78
CA MET A 23 -2.20 6.07 -14.83
C MET A 23 -3.09 4.93 -15.33
N ALA A 24 -4.36 4.89 -14.93
CA ALA A 24 -5.32 3.93 -15.45
C ALA A 24 -5.58 4.12 -16.95
N ALA A 25 -5.71 5.36 -17.43
CA ALA A 25 -5.88 5.67 -18.84
C ALA A 25 -4.69 5.19 -19.71
N GLU A 26 -3.49 5.10 -19.13
CA GLU A 26 -2.26 4.58 -19.75
C GLU A 26 -1.99 3.12 -19.40
N ASN A 27 -3.01 2.39 -18.92
CA ASN A 27 -2.89 1.00 -18.46
C ASN A 27 -1.73 0.78 -17.49
N TYR A 28 -1.52 1.73 -16.58
CA TYR A 28 -0.48 1.70 -15.55
C TYR A 28 0.95 1.47 -16.08
N ALA A 29 1.24 1.94 -17.28
CA ALA A 29 2.53 1.71 -17.97
C ALA A 29 3.73 2.14 -17.13
N TRP A 30 3.63 3.27 -16.41
CA TRP A 30 4.70 3.75 -15.53
C TRP A 30 4.97 2.78 -14.37
N TRP A 31 3.92 2.27 -13.72
CA TRP A 31 4.05 1.29 -12.63
C TRP A 31 4.60 -0.04 -13.14
N THR A 32 4.15 -0.49 -14.30
CA THR A 32 4.68 -1.69 -14.96
C THR A 32 6.18 -1.56 -15.24
N ALA A 33 6.63 -0.40 -15.73
CA ALA A 33 8.04 -0.13 -15.96
C ALA A 33 8.84 -0.11 -14.65
N ARG A 34 8.28 0.48 -13.58
CA ARG A 34 8.90 0.50 -12.25
C ARG A 34 9.09 -0.90 -11.67
N VAL A 35 8.04 -1.73 -11.73
CA VAL A 35 8.08 -3.12 -11.25
C VAL A 35 9.08 -3.95 -12.09
N ARG A 36 9.03 -3.83 -13.41
CA ARG A 36 10.02 -4.49 -14.29
C ARG A 36 11.45 -4.11 -13.92
N ARG A 37 11.69 -2.84 -13.61
CA ARG A 37 13.02 -2.37 -13.21
C ARG A 37 13.44 -2.95 -11.85
N ALA A 38 12.55 -3.03 -10.88
CA ALA A 38 12.83 -3.66 -9.59
C ALA A 38 13.20 -5.15 -9.76
N LEU A 39 12.44 -5.88 -10.56
CA LEU A 39 12.69 -7.30 -10.85
C LEU A 39 13.95 -7.55 -11.69
N ALA A 40 14.49 -6.53 -12.36
CA ALA A 40 15.81 -6.64 -13.02
C ALA A 40 16.98 -6.60 -12.03
N HIS A 41 16.73 -6.23 -10.77
CA HIS A 41 17.77 -6.10 -9.73
C HIS A 41 17.58 -7.04 -8.55
N ALA A 42 16.42 -7.67 -8.42
CA ALA A 42 16.09 -8.56 -7.31
C ALA A 42 15.09 -9.63 -7.77
N ASP A 43 15.14 -10.81 -7.14
CA ASP A 43 14.22 -11.91 -7.42
C ASP A 43 12.79 -11.66 -6.88
N GLY A 44 12.64 -10.68 -5.99
CA GLY A 44 11.38 -10.20 -5.43
C GLY A 44 11.60 -8.93 -4.64
N PHE A 45 10.52 -8.26 -4.23
CA PHE A 45 10.62 -7.03 -3.46
C PHE A 45 9.42 -6.82 -2.54
N ARG A 46 9.62 -6.00 -1.51
CA ARG A 46 8.57 -5.55 -0.61
C ARG A 46 7.96 -4.24 -1.13
N ILE A 47 6.65 -4.17 -1.14
CA ILE A 47 5.92 -2.91 -1.30
C ILE A 47 5.56 -2.38 0.08
N ASP A 48 6.09 -1.20 0.39
CA ASP A 48 5.80 -0.48 1.61
C ASP A 48 4.41 0.17 1.56
N HIS A 49 3.74 0.24 2.70
CA HIS A 49 2.42 0.85 2.85
C HIS A 49 1.41 0.34 1.82
N PHE A 50 1.25 -0.98 1.71
CA PHE A 50 0.40 -1.63 0.71
C PHE A 50 -1.06 -1.15 0.76
N ARG A 51 -1.56 -0.79 1.94
CA ARG A 51 -2.91 -0.24 2.09
C ARG A 51 -3.19 0.98 1.21
N GLY A 52 -2.16 1.75 0.84
CA GLY A 52 -2.28 2.91 -0.05
C GLY A 52 -2.85 2.58 -1.43
N PHE A 53 -2.78 1.32 -1.86
CA PHE A 53 -3.39 0.86 -3.11
C PHE A 53 -4.89 0.57 -2.97
N ALA A 54 -5.39 0.28 -1.78
CA ALA A 54 -6.81 0.20 -1.51
C ALA A 54 -7.39 1.61 -1.30
N ALA A 55 -6.81 2.38 -0.39
CA ALA A 55 -7.15 3.79 -0.16
C ALA A 55 -5.99 4.54 0.49
N GLY A 56 -5.81 5.79 0.12
CA GLY A 56 -4.85 6.72 0.70
C GLY A 56 -5.53 7.80 1.54
N TRP A 57 -4.87 8.22 2.63
CA TRP A 57 -5.30 9.38 3.40
C TRP A 57 -4.71 10.65 2.79
N GLU A 58 -5.53 11.43 2.10
CA GLU A 58 -5.13 12.67 1.45
C GLU A 58 -5.40 13.85 2.38
N VAL A 59 -4.38 14.69 2.54
CA VAL A 59 -4.44 15.90 3.37
C VAL A 59 -4.18 17.11 2.48
N PRO A 60 -5.02 18.15 2.52
CA PRO A 60 -4.76 19.38 1.78
C PRO A 60 -3.39 19.98 2.14
N ALA A 61 -2.68 20.50 1.14
CA ALA A 61 -1.31 21.03 1.33
C ALA A 61 -1.26 22.20 2.35
N THR A 62 -2.37 22.89 2.54
CA THR A 62 -2.52 24.01 3.47
C THR A 62 -2.76 23.59 4.92
N CYS A 63 -3.14 22.32 5.18
CA CYS A 63 -3.39 21.83 6.53
C CYS A 63 -2.06 21.59 7.26
N PRO A 64 -1.88 22.06 8.48
CA PRO A 64 -0.63 21.87 9.25
C PRO A 64 -0.47 20.46 9.79
N THR A 65 -1.59 19.75 10.04
CA THR A 65 -1.62 18.38 10.59
C THR A 65 -2.32 17.45 9.61
N ALA A 66 -2.37 16.16 9.95
CA ALA A 66 -3.12 15.17 9.16
C ALA A 66 -4.57 14.98 9.62
N MET A 67 -5.07 15.81 10.54
CA MET A 67 -6.44 15.69 11.08
C MET A 67 -7.51 15.95 10.02
N ASP A 68 -7.31 16.96 9.19
CA ASP A 68 -8.26 17.40 8.16
C ASP A 68 -7.99 16.73 6.81
N GLY A 69 -7.96 15.40 6.82
CA GLY A 69 -7.79 14.59 5.61
C GLY A 69 -9.09 13.86 5.21
N ARG A 70 -8.96 13.08 4.14
CA ARG A 70 -10.03 12.20 3.68
C ARG A 70 -9.43 10.92 3.07
N TRP A 71 -10.14 9.82 3.20
CA TRP A 71 -9.82 8.61 2.46
C TRP A 71 -10.20 8.76 1.00
N VAL A 72 -9.26 8.47 0.13
CA VAL A 72 -9.44 8.46 -1.32
C VAL A 72 -9.06 7.08 -1.84
N ALA A 73 -9.95 6.49 -2.65
CA ALA A 73 -9.72 5.18 -3.23
C ALA A 73 -8.43 5.15 -4.06
N GLY A 74 -7.66 4.11 -3.86
CA GLY A 74 -6.49 3.78 -4.66
C GLY A 74 -6.86 3.04 -5.95
N PRO A 75 -5.87 2.58 -6.71
CA PRO A 75 -6.08 1.87 -7.98
C PRO A 75 -6.60 0.44 -7.79
N GLY A 76 -6.48 -0.11 -6.60
CA GLY A 76 -6.94 -1.44 -6.25
C GLY A 76 -6.34 -2.56 -7.11
N GLN A 77 -7.15 -3.59 -7.34
CA GLN A 77 -6.80 -4.78 -8.10
C GLN A 77 -6.37 -4.47 -9.54
N ALA A 78 -7.01 -3.47 -10.18
CA ALA A 78 -6.77 -3.13 -11.58
C ALA A 78 -5.29 -2.79 -11.90
N LEU A 79 -4.59 -2.16 -10.94
CA LEU A 79 -3.15 -1.91 -11.07
C LEU A 79 -2.35 -3.22 -11.17
N PHE A 80 -2.59 -4.14 -10.24
CA PHE A 80 -1.84 -5.39 -10.17
C PHE A 80 -2.20 -6.35 -11.30
N ASP A 81 -3.44 -6.33 -11.77
CA ASP A 81 -3.87 -7.08 -12.96
C ASP A 81 -3.13 -6.60 -14.20
N ALA A 82 -3.03 -5.29 -14.41
CA ALA A 82 -2.30 -4.72 -15.53
C ALA A 82 -0.81 -5.07 -15.49
N ILE A 83 -0.18 -4.98 -14.30
CA ILE A 83 1.23 -5.33 -14.12
C ILE A 83 1.45 -6.83 -14.35
N SER A 84 0.60 -7.68 -13.78
CA SER A 84 0.67 -9.13 -13.93
C SER A 84 0.44 -9.58 -15.38
N ALA A 85 -0.48 -8.95 -16.08
CA ALA A 85 -0.69 -9.20 -17.51
C ALA A 85 0.55 -8.89 -18.36
N ALA A 86 1.33 -7.89 -17.96
CA ALA A 86 2.53 -7.47 -18.69
C ALA A 86 3.82 -8.21 -18.28
N LEU A 87 3.91 -8.70 -17.04
CA LEU A 87 5.17 -9.24 -16.47
C LEU A 87 5.05 -10.68 -15.99
N GLY A 88 3.84 -11.25 -15.93
CA GLY A 88 3.60 -12.57 -15.35
C GLY A 88 3.50 -12.53 -13.82
N ALA A 89 3.97 -13.60 -13.17
CA ALA A 89 3.95 -13.70 -11.73
C ALA A 89 4.74 -12.57 -11.04
N LEU A 90 4.16 -12.03 -9.99
CA LEU A 90 4.73 -10.91 -9.25
C LEU A 90 5.22 -11.38 -7.87
N PRO A 91 6.52 -11.56 -7.67
CA PRO A 91 7.10 -11.96 -6.39
C PRO A 91 7.17 -10.75 -5.44
N ILE A 92 6.00 -10.34 -4.96
CA ILE A 92 5.81 -9.17 -4.12
C ILE A 92 5.41 -9.60 -2.71
N VAL A 93 6.04 -9.01 -1.70
CA VAL A 93 5.60 -9.06 -0.31
C VAL A 93 4.91 -7.74 0.01
N ALA A 94 3.66 -7.79 0.43
CA ALA A 94 2.91 -6.61 0.82
C ALA A 94 3.21 -6.25 2.28
N GLU A 95 3.62 -5.00 2.54
CA GLU A 95 3.67 -4.50 3.91
C GLU A 95 2.24 -4.12 4.33
N ASP A 96 1.68 -4.92 5.23
CA ASP A 96 0.33 -4.83 5.75
C ASP A 96 0.32 -4.74 7.29
N LEU A 97 1.22 -3.93 7.83
CA LEU A 97 1.33 -3.67 9.26
C LEU A 97 0.45 -2.47 9.68
N GLY A 98 0.12 -2.42 10.97
CA GLY A 98 -0.71 -1.35 11.55
C GLY A 98 -2.21 -1.61 11.41
N ILE A 99 -3.00 -0.57 11.22
CA ILE A 99 -4.47 -0.68 11.11
C ILE A 99 -4.84 -1.15 9.70
N ILE A 100 -5.13 -2.44 9.57
CA ILE A 100 -5.51 -3.08 8.31
C ILE A 100 -7.00 -3.36 8.29
N THR A 101 -7.66 -2.84 7.28
CA THR A 101 -9.12 -2.98 7.06
C THR A 101 -9.43 -4.14 6.11
N PRO A 102 -10.66 -4.69 6.11
CA PRO A 102 -11.02 -5.84 5.28
C PRO A 102 -10.77 -5.66 3.77
N ASP A 103 -10.90 -4.44 3.26
CA ASP A 103 -10.63 -4.10 1.86
C ASP A 103 -9.15 -4.25 1.49
N VAL A 104 -8.25 -3.92 2.42
CA VAL A 104 -6.79 -4.12 2.25
C VAL A 104 -6.45 -5.60 2.24
N VAL A 105 -7.05 -6.38 3.16
CA VAL A 105 -6.87 -7.84 3.20
C VAL A 105 -7.37 -8.47 1.89
N ALA A 106 -8.58 -8.11 1.46
CA ALA A 106 -9.16 -8.62 0.22
C ALA A 106 -8.32 -8.29 -1.01
N LEU A 107 -7.77 -7.07 -1.09
CA LEU A 107 -6.87 -6.69 -2.16
C LEU A 107 -5.58 -7.52 -2.15
N ARG A 108 -4.94 -7.67 -1.00
CA ARG A 108 -3.70 -8.46 -0.85
C ARG A 108 -3.92 -9.92 -1.25
N GLU A 109 -4.99 -10.53 -0.74
CA GLU A 109 -5.34 -11.92 -1.04
C GLU A 109 -5.75 -12.11 -2.50
N GLY A 110 -6.51 -11.17 -3.07
CA GLY A 110 -6.87 -11.15 -4.48
C GLY A 110 -5.66 -11.08 -5.42
N CYS A 111 -4.59 -10.41 -4.98
CA CYS A 111 -3.30 -10.38 -5.70
C CYS A 111 -2.44 -11.64 -5.44
N GLY A 112 -2.77 -12.46 -4.44
CA GLY A 112 -1.95 -13.59 -4.01
C GLY A 112 -0.65 -13.18 -3.31
N PHE A 113 -0.58 -11.98 -2.74
CA PHE A 113 0.64 -11.49 -2.10
C PHE A 113 0.72 -11.93 -0.63
N PRO A 114 1.86 -12.48 -0.18
CA PRO A 114 2.11 -12.65 1.24
C PRO A 114 2.18 -11.29 1.94
N GLY A 115 1.63 -11.25 3.16
CA GLY A 115 1.79 -10.12 4.08
C GLY A 115 3.07 -10.23 4.91
N MET A 116 3.20 -9.34 5.88
CA MET A 116 4.34 -9.31 6.79
C MET A 116 3.94 -9.58 8.24
N ARG A 117 4.88 -10.13 9.00
CA ARG A 117 4.81 -10.21 10.45
C ARG A 117 6.11 -9.69 11.05
N VAL A 118 6.02 -8.92 12.10
CA VAL A 118 7.18 -8.42 12.85
C VAL A 118 7.39 -9.35 14.04
N MET A 119 8.44 -10.14 13.99
CA MET A 119 8.72 -11.16 15.00
C MET A 119 8.77 -10.59 16.42
N GLN A 120 9.25 -9.35 16.59
CA GLN A 120 9.30 -8.69 17.90
C GLN A 120 7.91 -8.52 18.53
N PHE A 121 6.86 -8.39 17.74
CA PHE A 121 5.49 -8.26 18.25
C PHE A 121 4.96 -9.57 18.86
N ALA A 122 5.50 -10.71 18.44
CA ALA A 122 5.14 -12.02 19.00
C ALA A 122 5.53 -12.18 20.48
N PHE A 123 6.45 -11.37 20.98
CA PHE A 123 6.92 -11.43 22.38
C PHE A 123 6.18 -10.46 23.32
N GLY A 124 5.29 -9.64 22.81
CA GLY A 124 4.60 -8.57 23.57
C GLY A 124 3.15 -8.85 23.90
N GLY A 125 2.69 -10.09 23.79
CA GLY A 125 1.27 -10.40 23.91
C GLY A 125 0.94 -11.62 24.75
N ASP A 126 -0.31 -11.97 24.72
CA ASP A 126 -0.85 -13.22 25.25
C ASP A 126 -0.67 -14.37 24.22
N ALA A 127 -1.18 -15.57 24.59
CA ALA A 127 -1.09 -16.76 23.75
C ALA A 127 -1.87 -16.68 22.41
N ALA A 128 -2.63 -15.60 22.19
CA ALA A 128 -3.36 -15.34 20.94
C ALA A 128 -2.61 -14.43 19.97
N ASN A 129 -1.39 -14.02 20.33
CA ASN A 129 -0.54 -13.19 19.48
C ASN A 129 0.09 -14.08 18.38
N GLU A 130 -0.45 -13.97 17.15
CA GLU A 130 0.01 -14.72 15.97
C GLU A 130 1.31 -14.16 15.35
#